data_285785992e2bacd88df6adcdee9061eb
#
_entry.id   285785992e2bacd88df6adcdee9061eb
#
_cell.length_a   1.000
_cell.length_b   1.000
_cell.length_c   1.000
_cell.angle_alpha   90.00
_cell.angle_beta   90.00
_cell.angle_gamma   90.00
#
_symmetry.space_group_name_H-M   'P 1'
#
loop_
_entity.id
_entity.type
_entity.pdbx_description
1 polymer ?
#
loop_
_entity_poly.entity_id
_entity_poly.type
_entity_poly.pdbx_seq_one_letter_code
_entity_poly.pdbx_strand_id
1 'polypeptide(L)'
;MRTNQLLARLGAAALLVSGFATASQAQVRRAPAPSYSSSSATDGVKFGVRAGLNVADLSGDAVNSFTDLTDLANGAVNKEMKPGFYAGLYATLPLGPRFAIEPGLGYSEKGTRLRGTIPFEQFKFINAKLDGTARLAYLDIPVLAKAYLTDGLYVYAGPQASVLLSGKARVKASAFGFSAYQNDFDVKDQLRSVDFAVVGGLGYQFQNGFGLSAGYDYGLSSLDKNNNFDAQNRVIKASLNYSF
;
A
#
# COMPACT_ATOMS: atom_id res chain seq x y z
N MET A 1 0.08 -6.68 -31.48
CA MET A 1 -0.88 -7.60 -30.82
C MET A 1 -0.94 -7.53 -29.29
N ARG A 2 -0.11 -6.73 -28.60
CA ARG A 2 -0.10 -6.63 -27.10
C ARG A 2 -1.02 -5.55 -26.53
N THR A 3 -1.42 -4.55 -27.30
CA THR A 3 -2.24 -3.41 -26.84
C THR A 3 -3.71 -3.77 -26.59
N ASN A 4 -4.27 -4.71 -27.32
CA ASN A 4 -5.69 -5.07 -27.18
C ASN A 4 -6.01 -5.89 -25.92
N GLN A 5 -5.02 -6.57 -25.33
CA GLN A 5 -5.23 -7.33 -24.11
C GLN A 5 -5.24 -6.44 -22.83
N LEU A 6 -4.58 -5.28 -22.89
CA LEU A 6 -4.58 -4.34 -21.77
C LEU A 6 -5.94 -3.62 -21.65
N LEU A 7 -6.52 -3.24 -22.80
CA LEU A 7 -7.85 -2.59 -22.84
C LEU A 7 -8.97 -3.54 -22.42
N ALA A 8 -8.88 -4.82 -22.75
CA ALA A 8 -9.85 -5.83 -22.31
C ALA A 8 -9.79 -6.08 -20.79
N ARG A 9 -8.61 -5.98 -20.18
CA ARG A 9 -8.44 -6.15 -18.72
C ARG A 9 -8.89 -4.93 -17.92
N LEU A 10 -8.73 -3.73 -18.47
CA LEU A 10 -9.26 -2.50 -17.87
C LEU A 10 -10.78 -2.40 -17.99
N GLY A 11 -11.37 -2.93 -19.07
CA GLY A 11 -12.82 -3.00 -19.26
C GLY A 11 -13.54 -3.90 -18.25
N ALA A 12 -12.91 -5.00 -17.82
CA ALA A 12 -13.48 -5.90 -16.81
C ALA A 12 -13.52 -5.28 -15.40
N ALA A 13 -12.54 -4.45 -15.05
CA ALA A 13 -12.53 -3.73 -13.77
C ALA A 13 -13.60 -2.61 -13.74
N ALA A 14 -13.85 -1.94 -14.87
CA ALA A 14 -14.88 -0.91 -14.98
C ALA A 14 -16.32 -1.49 -14.91
N LEU A 15 -16.53 -2.71 -15.42
CA LEU A 15 -17.83 -3.38 -15.35
C LEU A 15 -18.22 -3.83 -13.94
N LEU A 16 -17.26 -4.11 -13.06
CA LEU A 16 -17.53 -4.44 -11.66
C LEU A 16 -18.03 -3.22 -10.86
N VAL A 17 -17.61 -2.02 -11.20
CA VAL A 17 -18.08 -0.78 -10.53
C VAL A 17 -19.47 -0.36 -11.03
N SER A 18 -19.80 -0.59 -12.29
CA SER A 18 -21.11 -0.25 -12.85
C SER A 18 -22.25 -1.18 -12.42
N GLY A 19 -21.95 -2.44 -12.06
CA GLY A 19 -22.94 -3.41 -11.58
C GLY A 19 -23.49 -3.11 -10.19
N PHE A 20 -22.78 -2.36 -9.36
CA PHE A 20 -23.24 -1.99 -8.01
C PHE A 20 -24.15 -0.75 -7.96
N ALA A 21 -24.12 0.10 -9.00
CA ALA A 21 -24.92 1.31 -9.03
C ALA A 21 -26.43 1.06 -9.28
N THR A 22 -26.79 -0.08 -9.86
CA THR A 22 -28.18 -0.40 -10.20
C THR A 22 -28.94 -1.16 -9.12
N ALA A 23 -28.25 -1.71 -8.11
CA ALA A 23 -28.89 -2.45 -7.03
C ALA A 23 -29.49 -1.56 -5.91
N SER A 24 -29.23 -0.26 -5.92
CA SER A 24 -29.67 0.65 -4.85
C SER A 24 -31.09 1.22 -5.03
N GLN A 25 -31.82 0.87 -6.09
CA GLN A 25 -33.18 1.41 -6.32
C GLN A 25 -34.33 0.55 -5.79
N ALA A 26 -34.06 -0.59 -5.16
CA ALA A 26 -35.11 -1.48 -4.64
C ALA A 26 -35.24 -1.42 -3.11
N GLN A 27 -35.17 -0.24 -2.49
CA GLN A 27 -35.50 -0.12 -1.07
C GLN A 27 -36.97 0.30 -0.89
N VAL A 28 -37.79 -0.69 -0.59
CA VAL A 28 -39.15 -0.58 -0.12
C VAL A 28 -39.24 0.42 1.05
N ARG A 29 -40.11 1.43 0.93
CA ARG A 29 -40.47 2.34 2.02
C ARG A 29 -40.96 1.54 3.24
N ARG A 30 -40.12 1.48 4.28
CA ARG A 30 -40.55 1.12 5.63
C ARG A 30 -40.94 2.40 6.37
N ALA A 31 -42.06 2.32 7.10
CA ALA A 31 -42.57 3.39 7.95
C ALA A 31 -41.53 3.85 8.99
N PRO A 32 -41.53 5.14 9.39
CA PRO A 32 -40.54 5.68 10.29
C PRO A 32 -40.66 5.06 11.68
N ALA A 33 -39.61 4.36 12.09
CA ALA A 33 -39.37 4.04 13.50
C ALA A 33 -38.87 5.31 14.22
N PRO A 34 -39.13 5.49 15.53
CA PRO A 34 -38.75 6.70 16.23
C PRO A 34 -37.24 6.95 16.16
N SER A 35 -36.89 8.13 15.67
CA SER A 35 -35.53 8.59 15.50
C SER A 35 -34.85 8.84 16.84
N TYR A 36 -34.07 7.88 17.30
CA TYR A 36 -32.93 8.21 18.12
C TYR A 36 -31.84 8.72 17.14
N SER A 37 -31.60 10.02 17.16
CA SER A 37 -30.53 10.63 16.38
C SER A 37 -29.18 10.31 17.03
N SER A 38 -28.71 9.08 16.88
CA SER A 38 -27.30 8.81 16.87
C SER A 38 -26.85 9.01 15.42
N SER A 39 -26.04 10.01 15.15
CA SER A 39 -25.40 10.16 13.85
C SER A 39 -24.50 8.94 13.63
N SER A 40 -25.11 7.84 13.20
CA SER A 40 -24.42 6.62 12.88
C SER A 40 -23.51 6.92 11.68
N ALA A 41 -22.21 6.66 11.83
CA ALA A 41 -21.24 6.81 10.76
C ALA A 41 -21.57 5.95 9.52
N THR A 42 -22.66 5.17 9.58
CA THR A 42 -23.13 4.23 8.56
C THR A 42 -24.45 4.64 7.88
N ASP A 43 -24.94 5.86 8.08
CA ASP A 43 -26.14 6.33 7.40
C ASP A 43 -25.86 6.66 5.93
N GLY A 44 -26.37 5.81 5.02
CA GLY A 44 -26.24 5.97 3.58
C GLY A 44 -24.85 5.64 3.02
N VAL A 45 -24.75 5.63 1.71
CA VAL A 45 -23.48 5.49 0.98
C VAL A 45 -22.71 6.79 1.10
N LYS A 46 -21.46 6.71 1.55
CA LYS A 46 -20.54 7.85 1.67
C LYS A 46 -19.36 7.66 0.75
N PHE A 47 -19.04 8.69 0.01
CA PHE A 47 -17.79 8.75 -0.76
C PHE A 47 -16.74 9.49 0.07
N GLY A 48 -15.48 9.20 -0.20
CA GLY A 48 -14.43 9.88 0.52
C GLY A 48 -13.10 9.85 -0.20
N VAL A 49 -12.20 10.68 0.30
CA VAL A 49 -10.81 10.75 -0.12
C VAL A 49 -9.92 10.36 1.05
N ARG A 50 -8.78 9.77 0.73
CA ARG A 50 -7.80 9.35 1.71
C ARG A 50 -6.43 9.73 1.24
N ALA A 51 -5.60 10.28 2.13
CA ALA A 51 -4.21 10.55 1.87
C ALA A 51 -3.38 10.25 3.12
N GLY A 52 -2.15 9.79 2.94
CA GLY A 52 -1.32 9.41 4.06
C GLY A 52 0.11 9.06 3.70
N LEU A 53 0.81 8.66 4.74
CA LEU A 53 2.17 8.16 4.65
C LEU A 53 2.16 6.64 4.83
N ASN A 54 3.07 5.99 4.14
CA ASN A 54 3.35 4.59 4.34
C ASN A 54 4.84 4.39 4.62
N VAL A 55 5.14 3.34 5.35
CA VAL A 55 6.50 2.86 5.56
C VAL A 55 6.51 1.42 5.10
N ALA A 56 7.17 1.19 3.97
CA ALA A 56 7.24 -0.12 3.34
C ALA A 56 8.54 -0.82 3.72
N ASP A 57 8.42 -2.11 3.93
CA ASP A 57 9.52 -3.03 4.11
C ASP A 57 9.33 -4.26 3.20
N LEU A 58 10.41 -4.96 2.92
CA LEU A 58 10.40 -6.24 2.22
C LEU A 58 10.72 -7.35 3.22
N SER A 59 9.97 -8.43 3.17
CA SER A 59 10.23 -9.66 3.93
C SER A 59 10.30 -10.85 2.98
N GLY A 60 10.92 -11.95 3.42
CA GLY A 60 11.07 -13.18 2.66
C GLY A 60 12.53 -13.65 2.61
N ASP A 61 12.76 -14.81 1.99
CA ASP A 61 14.08 -15.47 1.99
C ASP A 61 15.18 -14.64 1.33
N ALA A 62 14.84 -13.83 0.32
CA ALA A 62 15.79 -12.90 -0.29
C ALA A 62 16.32 -11.86 0.71
N VAL A 63 15.45 -11.41 1.61
CA VAL A 63 15.81 -10.44 2.65
C VAL A 63 16.62 -11.11 3.74
N ASN A 64 16.25 -12.33 4.15
CA ASN A 64 16.97 -13.11 5.14
C ASN A 64 18.39 -13.44 4.64
N SER A 65 18.51 -13.92 3.39
CA SER A 65 19.82 -14.20 2.77
C SER A 65 20.68 -12.94 2.65
N PHE A 66 20.04 -11.76 2.42
CA PHE A 66 20.76 -10.50 2.40
C PHE A 66 21.21 -10.07 3.81
N THR A 67 20.39 -10.34 4.83
CA THR A 67 20.75 -10.09 6.23
C THR A 67 21.90 -10.99 6.66
N ASP A 68 21.88 -12.28 6.29
CA ASP A 68 22.96 -13.22 6.57
C ASP A 68 24.29 -12.80 5.92
N LEU A 69 24.22 -12.27 4.68
CA LEU A 69 25.40 -11.66 4.01
C LEU A 69 25.89 -10.41 4.73
N THR A 70 24.99 -9.61 5.33
CA THR A 70 25.38 -8.41 6.09
C THR A 70 26.03 -8.76 7.43
N ASP A 71 25.58 -9.84 8.07
CA ASP A 71 26.20 -10.36 9.29
C ASP A 71 27.61 -10.90 9.02
N LEU A 72 27.81 -11.58 7.88
CA LEU A 72 29.14 -12.00 7.40
C LEU A 72 30.04 -10.80 7.07
N ALA A 73 29.47 -9.66 6.64
CA ALA A 73 30.20 -8.43 6.34
C ALA A 73 30.36 -7.49 7.54
N ASN A 74 30.23 -7.99 8.76
CA ASN A 74 30.35 -7.22 10.03
C ASN A 74 29.41 -6.01 10.10
N GLY A 75 28.15 -6.16 9.66
CA GLY A 75 27.14 -5.09 9.73
C GLY A 75 27.36 -3.95 8.74
N ALA A 76 28.13 -4.16 7.69
CA ALA A 76 28.43 -3.13 6.69
C ALA A 76 27.21 -2.68 5.85
N VAL A 77 26.10 -3.43 5.88
CA VAL A 77 24.88 -3.08 5.13
C VAL A 77 23.68 -3.01 6.07
N ASN A 78 23.03 -1.84 6.10
CA ASN A 78 21.82 -1.61 6.85
C ASN A 78 20.61 -1.49 5.91
N LYS A 79 19.56 -2.23 6.19
CA LYS A 79 18.26 -2.08 5.55
C LYS A 79 17.48 -0.98 6.24
N GLU A 80 17.04 0.02 5.49
CA GLU A 80 16.22 1.11 6.02
C GLU A 80 14.82 1.05 5.40
N MET A 81 13.82 1.21 6.24
CA MET A 81 12.46 1.41 5.80
C MET A 81 12.36 2.74 5.04
N LYS A 82 11.78 2.72 3.84
CA LYS A 82 11.60 3.93 3.04
C LYS A 82 10.19 4.47 3.24
N PRO A 83 10.04 5.72 3.72
CA PRO A 83 8.75 6.37 3.74
C PRO A 83 8.28 6.64 2.30
N GLY A 84 7.01 6.37 2.06
CA GLY A 84 6.28 6.69 0.85
C GLY A 84 5.00 7.42 1.19
N PHE A 85 4.24 7.78 0.17
CA PHE A 85 2.92 8.36 0.33
C PHE A 85 1.88 7.52 -0.41
N TYR A 86 0.63 7.69 -0.03
CA TYR A 86 -0.49 7.18 -0.79
C TYR A 86 -1.66 8.16 -0.76
N ALA A 87 -2.47 8.12 -1.82
CA ALA A 87 -3.67 8.90 -1.94
C ALA A 87 -4.71 8.12 -2.75
N GLY A 88 -5.98 8.22 -2.39
CA GLY A 88 -7.02 7.47 -3.06
C GLY A 88 -8.42 7.92 -2.72
N LEU A 89 -9.36 7.28 -3.41
CA LEU A 89 -10.79 7.44 -3.24
C LEU A 89 -11.36 6.17 -2.63
N TYR A 90 -12.48 6.29 -1.92
CA TYR A 90 -13.22 5.15 -1.40
C TYR A 90 -14.71 5.44 -1.36
N ALA A 91 -15.50 4.37 -1.31
CA ALA A 91 -16.92 4.44 -1.04
C ALA A 91 -17.24 3.55 0.17
N THR A 92 -17.90 4.08 1.18
CA THR A 92 -18.37 3.31 2.32
C THR A 92 -19.84 2.92 2.08
N LEU A 93 -20.08 1.61 1.97
CA LEU A 93 -21.39 1.00 1.74
C LEU A 93 -21.87 0.38 3.04
N PRO A 94 -22.79 0.99 3.77
CA PRO A 94 -23.28 0.45 5.03
C PRO A 94 -24.09 -0.83 4.78
N LEU A 95 -23.81 -1.88 5.56
CA LEU A 95 -24.56 -3.14 5.59
C LEU A 95 -25.46 -3.23 6.81
N GLY A 96 -25.38 -2.25 7.71
CA GLY A 96 -26.15 -2.17 8.94
C GLY A 96 -25.56 -1.13 9.89
N PRO A 97 -26.04 -1.04 11.12
CA PRO A 97 -25.63 0.03 12.05
C PRO A 97 -24.16 0.01 12.41
N ARG A 98 -23.50 -1.15 12.33
CA ARG A 98 -22.12 -1.34 12.78
C ARG A 98 -21.18 -1.93 11.72
N PHE A 99 -21.69 -2.26 10.54
CA PHE A 99 -20.89 -2.89 9.49
C PHE A 99 -21.01 -2.14 8.18
N ALA A 100 -19.91 -2.06 7.46
CA ALA A 100 -19.84 -1.50 6.12
C ALA A 100 -18.82 -2.24 5.27
N ILE A 101 -18.98 -2.17 3.94
CA ILE A 101 -17.94 -2.54 2.99
C ILE A 101 -17.38 -1.27 2.36
N GLU A 102 -16.08 -1.21 2.21
CA GLU A 102 -15.38 -0.06 1.66
C GLU A 102 -14.48 -0.48 0.50
N PRO A 103 -14.99 -0.50 -0.75
CA PRO A 103 -14.13 -0.53 -1.92
C PRO A 103 -13.37 0.78 -2.07
N GLY A 104 -12.14 0.69 -2.57
CA GLY A 104 -11.29 1.85 -2.80
C GLY A 104 -10.43 1.71 -4.04
N LEU A 105 -9.86 2.83 -4.45
CA LEU A 105 -8.88 2.93 -5.52
C LEU A 105 -7.87 4.00 -5.14
N GLY A 106 -6.57 3.68 -5.19
CA GLY A 106 -5.57 4.65 -4.79
C GLY A 106 -4.20 4.40 -5.39
N TYR A 107 -3.43 5.46 -5.46
CA TYR A 107 -2.01 5.42 -5.77
C TYR A 107 -1.21 5.22 -4.49
N SER A 108 -0.21 4.37 -4.51
CA SER A 108 0.67 4.09 -3.37
C SER A 108 2.12 3.97 -3.83
N GLU A 109 3.01 4.74 -3.23
CA GLU A 109 4.46 4.57 -3.42
C GLU A 109 5.00 3.69 -2.30
N LYS A 110 5.57 2.54 -2.66
CA LYS A 110 6.21 1.59 -1.76
C LYS A 110 7.69 1.48 -2.13
N GLY A 111 8.52 1.01 -1.21
CA GLY A 111 9.92 0.79 -1.56
C GLY A 111 10.78 0.49 -0.34
N THR A 112 12.05 0.21 -0.61
CA THR A 112 13.06 -0.04 0.41
C THR A 112 14.33 0.73 0.09
N ARG A 113 15.14 0.97 1.11
CA ARG A 113 16.47 1.57 0.97
C ARG A 113 17.48 0.66 1.63
N LEU A 114 18.55 0.37 0.91
CA LEU A 114 19.70 -0.38 1.39
C LEU A 114 20.86 0.59 1.50
N ARG A 115 21.48 0.68 2.66
CA ARG A 115 22.72 1.44 2.87
C ARG A 115 23.83 0.50 3.25
N GLY A 116 24.87 0.46 2.43
CA GLY A 116 26.10 -0.27 2.68
C GLY A 116 27.26 0.68 2.91
N THR A 117 28.10 0.37 3.89
CA THR A 117 29.43 0.95 4.01
C THR A 117 30.42 -0.17 3.74
N ILE A 118 31.25 -0.03 2.73
CA ILE A 118 32.29 -1.01 2.39
C ILE A 118 33.53 -0.60 3.18
N PRO A 119 33.91 -1.32 4.23
CA PRO A 119 35.15 -1.08 4.93
C PRO A 119 36.30 -1.62 4.07
N PHE A 120 37.09 -0.74 3.50
CA PHE A 120 38.38 -1.12 2.91
C PHE A 120 39.43 -1.19 4.02
N GLU A 121 39.73 -2.40 4.51
CA GLU A 121 40.71 -2.60 5.60
C GLU A 121 42.06 -1.98 5.30
N GLN A 122 42.47 -1.95 4.03
CA GLN A 122 43.75 -1.36 3.58
C GLN A 122 43.72 0.18 3.52
N PHE A 123 42.52 0.81 3.54
CA PHE A 123 42.35 2.26 3.42
C PHE A 123 41.28 2.76 4.38
N LYS A 124 41.54 2.69 5.69
CA LYS A 124 40.60 3.09 6.75
C LYS A 124 40.08 4.54 6.66
N PHE A 125 40.68 5.37 5.83
CA PHE A 125 40.27 6.75 5.57
C PHE A 125 39.31 6.88 4.36
N ILE A 126 39.05 5.79 3.62
CA ILE A 126 38.10 5.78 2.50
C ILE A 126 36.80 5.13 2.98
N ASN A 127 35.83 5.95 3.37
CA ASN A 127 34.48 5.50 3.63
C ASN A 127 33.69 5.49 2.31
N ALA A 128 33.73 4.39 1.56
CA ALA A 128 32.86 4.22 0.42
C ALA A 128 31.45 3.83 0.90
N LYS A 129 30.45 4.64 0.57
CA LYS A 129 29.04 4.38 0.88
C LYS A 129 28.32 3.95 -0.39
N LEU A 130 27.57 2.88 -0.29
CA LEU A 130 26.69 2.38 -1.33
C LEU A 130 25.24 2.53 -0.87
N ASP A 131 24.47 3.36 -1.56
CA ASP A 131 23.03 3.55 -1.31
C ASP A 131 22.24 2.94 -2.47
N GLY A 132 21.51 1.88 -2.20
CA GLY A 132 20.51 1.29 -3.10
C GLY A 132 19.12 1.75 -2.68
N THR A 133 18.31 2.26 -3.59
CA THR A 133 16.93 2.64 -3.32
C THR A 133 16.01 2.04 -4.37
N ALA A 134 15.05 1.21 -3.95
CA ALA A 134 13.96 0.75 -4.80
C ALA A 134 12.71 1.62 -4.54
N ARG A 135 12.08 2.06 -5.62
CA ARG A 135 10.81 2.80 -5.62
C ARG A 135 9.82 2.07 -6.50
N LEU A 136 8.71 1.65 -5.92
CA LEU A 136 7.65 0.94 -6.60
C LEU A 136 6.37 1.75 -6.46
N ALA A 137 5.75 2.11 -7.57
CA ALA A 137 4.48 2.79 -7.60
C ALA A 137 3.38 1.81 -7.99
N TYR A 138 2.32 1.77 -7.21
CA TYR A 138 1.19 0.87 -7.39
C TYR A 138 -0.13 1.62 -7.49
N LEU A 139 -1.06 1.01 -8.21
CA LEU A 139 -2.49 1.28 -8.12
C LEU A 139 -3.09 0.21 -7.20
N ASP A 140 -3.46 0.61 -5.99
CA ASP A 140 -4.06 -0.26 -4.98
C ASP A 140 -5.59 -0.27 -5.14
N ILE A 141 -6.19 -1.45 -5.08
CA ILE A 141 -7.63 -1.70 -5.18
C ILE A 141 -8.04 -2.54 -3.96
N PRO A 142 -8.24 -1.92 -2.78
CA PRO A 142 -8.71 -2.60 -1.60
C PRO A 142 -10.23 -2.79 -1.62
N VAL A 143 -10.70 -3.87 -0.98
CA VAL A 143 -12.10 -4.08 -0.59
C VAL A 143 -12.10 -4.43 0.88
N LEU A 144 -12.47 -3.46 1.74
CA LEU A 144 -12.35 -3.59 3.19
C LEU A 144 -13.72 -3.82 3.83
N ALA A 145 -13.81 -4.75 4.73
CA ALA A 145 -14.90 -4.85 5.68
C ALA A 145 -14.58 -3.98 6.89
N LYS A 146 -15.50 -3.11 7.28
CA LYS A 146 -15.40 -2.24 8.46
C LYS A 146 -16.39 -2.69 9.52
N ALA A 147 -15.94 -2.71 10.77
CA ALA A 147 -16.78 -2.91 11.94
C ALA A 147 -16.62 -1.72 12.89
N TYR A 148 -17.71 -1.00 13.14
CA TYR A 148 -17.74 0.14 14.04
C TYR A 148 -17.93 -0.34 15.47
N LEU A 149 -16.96 -0.08 16.32
CA LEU A 149 -16.95 -0.43 17.75
C LEU A 149 -17.71 0.62 18.56
N THR A 150 -17.60 1.87 18.14
CA THR A 150 -18.34 3.02 18.67
C THR A 150 -18.82 3.88 17.49
N ASP A 151 -19.46 5.01 17.75
CA ASP A 151 -19.91 5.93 16.70
C ASP A 151 -18.79 6.46 15.79
N GLY A 152 -17.53 6.46 16.24
CA GLY A 152 -16.40 6.91 15.46
C GLY A 152 -15.29 5.88 15.31
N LEU A 153 -15.05 5.02 16.31
CA LEU A 153 -13.99 4.05 16.30
C LEU A 153 -14.38 2.82 15.47
N TYR A 154 -13.54 2.44 14.53
CA TYR A 154 -13.74 1.25 13.70
C TYR A 154 -12.47 0.45 13.53
N VAL A 155 -12.62 -0.83 13.29
CA VAL A 155 -11.60 -1.73 12.77
C VAL A 155 -11.95 -2.11 11.36
N TYR A 156 -10.95 -2.42 10.56
CA TYR A 156 -11.18 -2.86 9.18
C TYR A 156 -10.19 -3.96 8.78
N ALA A 157 -10.64 -4.82 7.89
CA ALA A 157 -9.79 -5.82 7.25
C ALA A 157 -10.36 -6.19 5.88
N GLY A 158 -9.49 -6.65 4.98
CA GLY A 158 -9.92 -7.14 3.67
C GLY A 158 -8.79 -7.38 2.69
N PRO A 159 -9.11 -7.94 1.53
CA PRO A 159 -8.17 -8.15 0.45
C PRO A 159 -7.84 -6.84 -0.27
N GLN A 160 -6.64 -6.78 -0.82
CA GLN A 160 -6.17 -5.72 -1.71
C GLN A 160 -5.45 -6.35 -2.90
N ALA A 161 -5.80 -5.91 -4.10
CA ALA A 161 -5.00 -6.12 -5.30
C ALA A 161 -4.23 -4.83 -5.62
N SER A 162 -2.96 -4.97 -6.00
CA SER A 162 -2.09 -3.83 -6.34
C SER A 162 -1.47 -4.06 -7.70
N VAL A 163 -1.65 -3.11 -8.62
CA VAL A 163 -1.08 -3.18 -9.98
C VAL A 163 0.17 -2.31 -10.04
N LEU A 164 1.30 -2.89 -10.41
CA LEU A 164 2.58 -2.16 -10.52
C LEU A 164 2.55 -1.20 -11.71
N LEU A 165 2.61 0.09 -11.43
CA LEU A 165 2.65 1.15 -12.45
C LEU A 165 4.10 1.45 -12.87
N SER A 166 5.02 1.53 -11.91
CA SER A 166 6.43 1.86 -12.14
C SER A 166 7.32 1.17 -11.11
N GLY A 167 8.46 0.67 -11.55
CA GLY A 167 9.49 0.10 -10.69
C GLY A 167 10.85 0.70 -11.07
N LYS A 168 11.46 1.46 -10.15
CA LYS A 168 12.77 2.10 -10.36
C LYS A 168 13.72 1.71 -9.25
N ALA A 169 14.90 1.24 -9.62
CA ALA A 169 16.02 1.03 -8.73
C ALA A 169 17.08 2.12 -8.97
N ARG A 170 17.52 2.76 -7.90
CA ARG A 170 18.59 3.75 -7.95
C ARG A 170 19.76 3.25 -7.12
N VAL A 171 20.94 3.26 -7.73
CA VAL A 171 22.20 2.95 -7.06
C VAL A 171 23.04 4.20 -7.04
N LYS A 172 23.53 4.57 -5.85
CA LYS A 172 24.48 5.66 -5.65
C LYS A 172 25.70 5.10 -4.94
N ALA A 173 26.88 5.39 -5.49
CA ALA A 173 28.14 5.17 -4.84
C ALA A 173 28.76 6.53 -4.50
N SER A 174 29.20 6.69 -3.27
CA SER A 174 29.82 7.93 -2.78
C SER A 174 31.16 7.60 -2.12
N ALA A 175 32.18 8.37 -2.45
CA ALA A 175 33.49 8.31 -1.80
C ALA A 175 33.95 9.74 -1.45
N PHE A 176 34.61 9.93 -0.31
CA PHE A 176 35.09 11.23 0.17
C PHE A 176 34.00 12.32 0.28
N GLY A 177 32.72 11.94 0.48
CA GLY A 177 31.61 12.91 0.54
C GLY A 177 31.07 13.39 -0.82
N PHE A 178 31.66 12.95 -1.92
CA PHE A 178 31.21 13.25 -3.28
C PHE A 178 30.49 12.04 -3.89
N SER A 179 29.39 12.29 -4.64
CA SER A 179 28.73 11.24 -5.41
C SER A 179 29.60 10.88 -6.61
N ALA A 180 30.25 9.72 -6.57
CA ALA A 180 31.11 9.24 -7.64
C ALA A 180 30.31 8.58 -8.79
N TYR A 181 29.15 8.00 -8.47
CA TYR A 181 28.31 7.31 -9.44
C TYR A 181 26.84 7.34 -9.01
N GLN A 182 25.94 7.62 -9.95
CA GLN A 182 24.50 7.49 -9.77
C GLN A 182 23.90 6.94 -11.06
N ASN A 183 23.14 5.85 -10.96
CA ASN A 183 22.41 5.31 -12.09
C ASN A 183 21.00 4.88 -11.65
N ASP A 184 20.03 5.11 -12.53
CA ASP A 184 18.63 4.73 -12.36
C ASP A 184 18.31 3.60 -13.35
N PHE A 185 17.79 2.49 -12.85
CA PHE A 185 17.41 1.32 -13.63
C PHE A 185 15.91 1.14 -13.56
N ASP A 186 15.27 0.88 -14.70
CA ASP A 186 13.88 0.41 -14.72
C ASP A 186 13.87 -1.10 -14.44
N VAL A 187 13.21 -1.49 -13.36
CA VAL A 187 13.10 -2.89 -12.92
C VAL A 187 11.69 -3.44 -13.05
N LYS A 188 10.77 -2.66 -13.64
CA LYS A 188 9.35 -3.03 -13.75
C LYS A 188 9.13 -4.37 -14.43
N ASP A 189 9.87 -4.65 -15.50
CA ASP A 189 9.69 -5.88 -16.29
C ASP A 189 10.18 -7.14 -15.56
N GLN A 190 11.02 -6.99 -14.54
CA GLN A 190 11.53 -8.06 -13.69
C GLN A 190 10.58 -8.37 -12.53
N LEU A 191 9.70 -7.42 -12.20
CA LEU A 191 8.78 -7.54 -11.09
C LEU A 191 7.41 -8.05 -11.55
N ARG A 192 6.69 -8.67 -10.62
CA ARG A 192 5.31 -9.11 -10.82
C ARG A 192 4.40 -7.90 -10.99
N SER A 193 3.60 -7.90 -12.05
CA SER A 193 2.71 -6.78 -12.38
C SER A 193 1.53 -6.63 -11.42
N VAL A 194 1.13 -7.71 -10.75
CA VAL A 194 0.01 -7.70 -9.79
C VAL A 194 0.48 -8.33 -8.49
N ASP A 195 0.27 -7.62 -7.39
CA ASP A 195 0.54 -8.04 -6.03
C ASP A 195 -0.78 -8.17 -5.25
N PHE A 196 -0.89 -9.18 -4.41
CA PHE A 196 -2.04 -9.39 -3.54
C PHE A 196 -1.62 -9.25 -2.08
N ALA A 197 -2.49 -8.63 -1.28
CA ALA A 197 -2.27 -8.42 0.13
C ALA A 197 -3.55 -8.60 0.94
N VAL A 198 -3.40 -8.88 2.22
CA VAL A 198 -4.44 -8.69 3.23
C VAL A 198 -4.12 -7.41 3.97
N VAL A 199 -5.10 -6.53 4.06
CA VAL A 199 -5.00 -5.24 4.76
C VAL A 199 -5.82 -5.32 6.04
N GLY A 200 -5.29 -4.79 7.14
CA GLY A 200 -6.00 -4.69 8.39
C GLY A 200 -5.58 -3.45 9.17
N GLY A 201 -6.49 -2.94 10.00
CA GLY A 201 -6.18 -1.74 10.76
C GLY A 201 -7.34 -1.23 11.60
N LEU A 202 -7.15 -0.05 12.14
CA LEU A 202 -8.13 0.67 12.94
C LEU A 202 -8.19 2.14 12.52
N GLY A 203 -9.29 2.79 12.81
CA GLY A 203 -9.45 4.21 12.52
C GLY A 203 -10.54 4.84 13.35
N TYR A 204 -10.56 6.15 13.32
CA TYR A 204 -11.56 6.97 13.99
C TYR A 204 -12.14 7.97 12.99
N GLN A 205 -13.46 7.98 12.85
CA GLN A 205 -14.23 8.91 12.04
C GLN A 205 -14.87 9.96 12.93
N PHE A 206 -14.55 11.23 12.70
CA PHE A 206 -15.18 12.34 13.40
C PHE A 206 -16.53 12.70 12.72
N GLN A 207 -17.41 13.36 13.47
CA GLN A 207 -18.74 13.76 12.97
C GLN A 207 -18.67 14.81 11.82
N ASN A 208 -17.58 15.55 11.71
CA ASN A 208 -17.35 16.56 10.66
C ASN A 208 -16.83 15.97 9.33
N GLY A 209 -16.85 14.64 9.17
CA GLY A 209 -16.38 13.96 7.97
C GLY A 209 -14.90 13.66 7.93
N PHE A 210 -14.07 14.25 8.80
CA PHE A 210 -12.66 13.90 8.91
C PHE A 210 -12.47 12.57 9.65
N GLY A 211 -11.40 11.88 9.36
CA GLY A 211 -11.02 10.65 10.05
C GLY A 211 -9.52 10.42 10.00
N LEU A 212 -9.08 9.59 10.92
CA LEU A 212 -7.71 9.09 11.01
C LEU A 212 -7.73 7.58 10.91
N SER A 213 -6.76 6.99 10.26
CA SER A 213 -6.61 5.54 10.28
C SER A 213 -5.15 5.12 10.28
N ALA A 214 -4.90 3.97 10.90
CA ALA A 214 -3.62 3.28 10.88
C ALA A 214 -3.86 1.82 10.49
N GLY A 215 -2.99 1.27 9.66
CA GLY A 215 -3.15 -0.07 9.15
C GLY A 215 -1.84 -0.72 8.72
N TYR A 216 -1.97 -2.00 8.42
CA TYR A 216 -0.89 -2.85 7.98
C TYR A 216 -1.32 -3.65 6.76
N ASP A 217 -0.50 -3.61 5.71
CA ASP A 217 -0.69 -4.44 4.52
C ASP A 217 0.28 -5.62 4.59
N TYR A 218 -0.27 -6.81 4.60
CA TYR A 218 0.46 -8.07 4.57
C TYR A 218 0.43 -8.63 3.15
N GLY A 219 1.52 -8.43 2.40
CA GLY A 219 1.68 -8.99 1.04
C GLY A 219 1.71 -10.51 1.06
N LEU A 220 0.96 -11.10 0.15
CA LEU A 220 0.86 -12.55 -0.04
C LEU A 220 1.66 -13.03 -1.24
N SER A 221 1.86 -12.16 -2.22
CA SER A 221 2.56 -12.49 -3.47
C SER A 221 4.04 -12.20 -3.36
N SER A 222 4.88 -13.06 -3.94
CA SER A 222 6.27 -12.73 -4.19
C SER A 222 6.38 -11.66 -5.28
N LEU A 223 7.24 -10.68 -5.09
CA LEU A 223 7.49 -9.59 -6.03
C LEU A 223 8.27 -10.04 -7.25
N ASP A 224 9.07 -11.11 -7.14
CA ASP A 224 9.81 -11.65 -8.27
C ASP A 224 8.88 -12.37 -9.25
N LYS A 225 8.99 -12.00 -10.52
CA LYS A 225 8.19 -12.60 -11.60
C LYS A 225 8.58 -14.06 -11.88
N ASN A 226 9.85 -14.38 -11.70
CA ASN A 226 10.43 -15.68 -12.04
C ASN A 226 10.56 -16.63 -10.85
N ASN A 227 10.12 -16.19 -9.65
CA ASN A 227 10.26 -16.93 -8.39
C ASN A 227 11.70 -17.36 -8.06
N ASN A 228 12.71 -16.58 -8.50
CA ASN A 228 14.10 -16.84 -8.16
C ASN A 228 14.40 -16.52 -6.71
N PHE A 229 13.64 -15.59 -6.11
CA PHE A 229 13.70 -15.23 -4.70
C PHE A 229 12.32 -14.91 -4.16
N ASP A 230 12.09 -15.16 -2.89
CA ASP A 230 10.86 -14.79 -2.22
C ASP A 230 11.04 -13.44 -1.52
N ALA A 231 10.26 -12.44 -1.96
CA ALA A 231 10.23 -11.12 -1.37
C ALA A 231 8.79 -10.59 -1.38
N GLN A 232 8.26 -10.24 -0.23
CA GLN A 232 6.88 -9.81 -0.05
C GLN A 232 6.83 -8.40 0.53
N ASN A 233 5.84 -7.62 0.12
CA ASN A 233 5.60 -6.30 0.68
C ASN A 233 5.04 -6.38 2.11
N ARG A 234 5.58 -5.56 3.00
CA ARG A 234 5.07 -5.30 4.35
C ARG A 234 4.97 -3.79 4.51
N VAL A 235 3.75 -3.27 4.73
CA VAL A 235 3.54 -1.82 4.71
C VAL A 235 2.74 -1.39 5.92
N ILE A 236 3.29 -0.47 6.70
CA ILE A 236 2.56 0.26 7.74
C ILE A 236 2.04 1.55 7.10
N LYS A 237 0.75 1.85 7.29
CA LYS A 237 0.09 3.03 6.74
C LYS A 237 -0.53 3.88 7.86
N ALA A 238 -0.41 5.20 7.73
CA ALA A 238 -1.14 6.15 8.53
C ALA A 238 -1.80 7.19 7.62
N SER A 239 -3.08 7.48 7.81
CA SER A 239 -3.83 8.34 6.89
C SER A 239 -4.81 9.26 7.55
N LEU A 240 -5.03 10.37 6.85
CA LEU A 240 -6.16 11.26 6.98
C LEU A 240 -7.22 10.84 5.95
N ASN A 241 -8.47 10.80 6.38
CA ASN A 241 -9.61 10.49 5.54
C ASN A 241 -10.61 11.64 5.63
N TYR A 242 -11.36 11.86 4.55
CA TYR A 242 -12.48 12.77 4.55
C TYR A 242 -13.64 12.14 3.78
N SER A 243 -14.79 12.01 4.44
CA SER A 243 -16.04 11.47 3.87
C SER A 243 -17.05 12.60 3.67
N PHE A 244 -17.72 12.61 2.54
CA PHE A 244 -18.73 13.60 2.14
C PHE A 244 -20.03 12.95 1.64
#